data_98d20929986d2d2cbc97dd38c547688a
#
_entry.id   98d20929986d2d2cbc97dd38c547688a
#
_cell.length_a   1.000
_cell.length_b   1.000
_cell.length_c   1.000
_cell.angle_alpha   90.00
_cell.angle_beta   90.00
_cell.angle_gamma   90.00
#
_symmetry.space_group_name_H-M   'P 1'
#
loop_
_entity.id
_entity.type
_entity.pdbx_description
1 polymer ?
#
loop_
_entity_poly.entity_id
_entity_poly.type
_entity_poly.pdbx_seq_one_letter_code
_entity_poly.pdbx_strand_id
1 'polypeptide(L)'
;MPDLTGQLNRTSSYATSFGGLSDIWRCIWHKNGSNTQVAVKSIRSQALDEKDVKKKNRRLLRELKVWSRLRHDNIVPLYGTVSGFGQFVSLVCPWYDNGSLSGYLESHSETLSIIRRFQLLSDVSAGLQYLHSCSVVHGDLTGSNVLISSDGRAHLSDFGLSVIAVEFVGMSYFTSALNGTVRWIAPELLAIPEEEGATAIPTPNSDIYSFGCILFQVLTGKPPYYEFKRDAQVVVAISLGTQPSRPELPVIFDHHWSFIKDCWSIKDRRPSSQQVDEYIKSQLYFLQHDTSSPD
;
A
#
# COMPACT_ATOMS: atom_id res chain seq x y z
N MET A 1 9.67 19.96 7.70
CA MET A 1 8.44 19.63 6.97
C MET A 1 7.49 20.81 7.11
N PRO A 2 6.88 21.32 6.03
CA PRO A 2 6.00 22.50 6.07
C PRO A 2 4.74 22.23 6.89
N ASP A 3 4.29 23.22 7.65
CA ASP A 3 2.95 23.30 8.22
C ASP A 3 2.05 24.09 7.26
N LEU A 4 1.00 23.45 6.77
CA LEU A 4 0.06 24.00 5.79
C LEU A 4 -1.27 24.41 6.42
N THR A 5 -1.31 24.54 7.75
CA THR A 5 -2.51 24.99 8.48
C THR A 5 -2.94 26.38 8.01
N GLY A 6 -4.22 26.52 7.67
CA GLY A 6 -4.78 27.76 7.10
C GLY A 6 -4.57 27.96 5.60
N GLN A 7 -3.85 27.07 4.90
CA GLN A 7 -3.62 27.16 3.45
C GLN A 7 -4.51 26.20 2.62
N LEU A 8 -5.33 25.39 3.30
CA LEU A 8 -6.15 24.36 2.66
C LEU A 8 -7.63 24.65 2.84
N ASN A 9 -8.39 24.53 1.77
CA ASN A 9 -9.85 24.56 1.78
C ASN A 9 -10.41 23.18 1.49
N ARG A 10 -11.32 22.70 2.36
CA ARG A 10 -12.06 21.43 2.11
C ARG A 10 -13.00 21.60 0.93
N THR A 11 -13.10 20.59 0.08
CA THR A 11 -14.06 20.56 -1.05
C THR A 11 -15.43 20.01 -0.62
N SER A 12 -15.51 19.39 0.56
CA SER A 12 -16.74 18.79 1.12
C SER A 12 -16.74 18.91 2.64
N SER A 13 -17.94 18.89 3.24
CA SER A 13 -18.13 18.81 4.68
C SER A 13 -17.84 17.43 5.28
N TYR A 14 -17.68 16.41 4.42
CA TYR A 14 -17.43 15.02 4.81
C TYR A 14 -16.14 14.53 4.16
N ALA A 15 -15.50 13.53 4.80
CA ALA A 15 -14.36 12.84 4.20
C ALA A 15 -14.78 12.15 2.90
N THR A 16 -13.92 12.19 1.89
CA THR A 16 -14.19 11.62 0.56
C THR A 16 -14.09 10.09 0.59
N SER A 17 -13.23 9.56 1.47
CA SER A 17 -13.04 8.12 1.65
C SER A 17 -12.70 7.81 3.10
N PHE A 18 -13.07 6.61 3.52
CA PHE A 18 -12.84 6.09 4.86
C PHE A 18 -11.92 4.88 4.76
N GLY A 19 -10.64 5.03 5.11
CA GLY A 19 -9.72 3.91 5.28
C GLY A 19 -9.93 3.22 6.63
N GLY A 20 -9.28 2.07 6.87
CA GLY A 20 -9.42 1.32 8.14
C GLY A 20 -9.10 2.17 9.38
N LEU A 21 -8.04 2.98 9.34
CA LEU A 21 -7.56 3.78 10.46
C LEU A 21 -7.51 5.29 10.18
N SER A 22 -8.02 5.77 9.04
CA SER A 22 -7.90 7.17 8.64
C SER A 22 -9.07 7.64 7.79
N ASP A 23 -9.32 8.95 7.83
CA ASP A 23 -10.22 9.68 6.97
C ASP A 23 -9.43 10.43 5.91
N ILE A 24 -9.84 10.34 4.64
CA ILE A 24 -9.24 11.02 3.51
C ILE A 24 -10.15 12.16 3.07
N TRP A 25 -9.62 13.37 3.09
CA TRP A 25 -10.31 14.58 2.66
C TRP A 25 -9.73 15.08 1.35
N ARG A 26 -10.56 15.41 0.38
CA ARG A 26 -10.15 16.16 -0.81
C ARG A 26 -10.15 17.64 -0.46
N CYS A 27 -9.02 18.31 -0.71
CA CYS A 27 -8.85 19.73 -0.41
C CYS A 27 -8.22 20.47 -1.59
N ILE A 28 -8.36 21.79 -1.58
CA ILE A 28 -7.64 22.70 -2.48
C ILE A 28 -6.55 23.39 -1.66
N TRP A 29 -5.31 23.25 -2.10
CA TRP A 29 -4.17 23.98 -1.56
C TRP A 29 -3.92 25.23 -2.36
N HIS A 30 -3.97 26.38 -1.69
CA HIS A 30 -3.67 27.69 -2.25
C HIS A 30 -2.20 27.99 -2.06
N LYS A 31 -1.39 27.86 -3.13
CA LYS A 31 0.05 28.09 -3.10
C LYS A 31 0.43 29.09 -4.19
N ASN A 32 1.00 30.23 -3.81
CA ASN A 32 1.55 31.24 -4.74
C ASN A 32 0.59 31.60 -5.89
N GLY A 33 -0.72 31.76 -5.60
CA GLY A 33 -1.74 32.08 -6.60
C GLY A 33 -2.22 30.91 -7.46
N SER A 34 -1.73 29.71 -7.25
CA SER A 34 -2.21 28.49 -7.90
C SER A 34 -3.05 27.65 -6.95
N ASN A 35 -4.04 26.93 -7.50
CA ASN A 35 -4.91 26.00 -6.80
C ASN A 35 -4.53 24.57 -7.15
N THR A 36 -4.07 23.81 -6.18
CA THR A 36 -3.67 22.40 -6.38
C THR A 36 -4.57 21.50 -5.56
N GLN A 37 -5.11 20.46 -6.17
CA GLN A 37 -5.86 19.43 -5.45
C GLN A 37 -4.92 18.57 -4.62
N VAL A 38 -5.28 18.35 -3.36
CA VAL A 38 -4.51 17.56 -2.41
C VAL A 38 -5.42 16.62 -1.61
N ALA A 39 -4.84 15.52 -1.16
CA ALA A 39 -5.42 14.62 -0.18
C ALA A 39 -4.91 15.01 1.21
N VAL A 40 -5.83 15.15 2.16
CA VAL A 40 -5.47 15.28 3.58
C VAL A 40 -5.88 14.00 4.28
N LYS A 41 -4.89 13.27 4.81
CA LYS A 41 -5.09 12.02 5.55
C LYS A 41 -5.04 12.29 7.04
N SER A 42 -6.17 12.08 7.72
CA SER A 42 -6.32 12.24 9.15
C SER A 42 -6.44 10.88 9.85
N ILE A 43 -5.53 10.59 10.77
CA ILE A 43 -5.56 9.34 11.55
C ILE A 43 -6.70 9.42 12.56
N ARG A 44 -7.59 8.41 12.57
CA ARG A 44 -8.62 8.25 13.59
C ARG A 44 -8.00 7.77 14.89
N SER A 45 -8.53 8.21 16.00
CA SER A 45 -8.23 7.65 17.31
C SER A 45 -9.45 7.72 18.21
N GLN A 46 -9.44 6.90 19.25
CA GLN A 46 -10.35 7.13 20.39
C GLN A 46 -9.96 8.45 21.07
N ALA A 47 -10.93 9.06 21.77
CA ALA A 47 -10.67 10.29 22.52
C ALA A 47 -9.53 10.09 23.51
N LEU A 48 -8.50 10.93 23.40
CA LEU A 48 -7.30 10.93 24.24
C LEU A 48 -7.21 12.27 24.97
N ASP A 49 -6.52 12.28 26.09
CA ASP A 49 -6.18 13.54 26.75
C ASP A 49 -5.12 14.32 25.93
N GLU A 50 -5.02 15.63 26.21
CA GLU A 50 -4.09 16.51 25.49
C GLU A 50 -2.62 16.08 25.60
N LYS A 51 -2.24 15.45 26.70
CA LYS A 51 -0.86 15.03 26.99
C LYS A 51 -0.48 13.86 26.09
N ASP A 52 -1.39 12.91 25.93
CA ASP A 52 -1.20 11.76 25.05
C ASP A 52 -1.22 12.16 23.59
N VAL A 53 -2.12 13.05 23.19
CA VAL A 53 -2.15 13.63 21.83
C VAL A 53 -0.81 14.31 21.51
N LYS A 54 -0.26 15.13 22.41
CA LYS A 54 1.05 15.79 22.21
C LYS A 54 2.19 14.79 22.07
N LYS A 55 2.19 13.71 22.88
CA LYS A 55 3.21 12.65 22.84
C LYS A 55 3.14 11.90 21.50
N LYS A 56 1.95 11.46 21.10
CA LYS A 56 1.71 10.75 19.84
C LYS A 56 2.02 11.62 18.61
N ASN A 57 1.63 12.89 18.60
CA ASN A 57 2.00 13.83 17.53
C ASN A 57 3.51 13.99 17.36
N ARG A 58 4.29 14.07 18.46
CA ARG A 58 5.76 14.16 18.37
C ARG A 58 6.35 12.91 17.72
N ARG A 59 5.79 11.73 17.99
CA ARG A 59 6.23 10.48 17.37
C ARG A 59 5.86 10.44 15.89
N LEU A 60 4.61 10.74 15.55
CA LEU A 60 4.15 10.83 14.17
C LEU A 60 5.05 11.76 13.34
N LEU A 61 5.31 12.98 13.83
CA LEU A 61 6.17 13.95 13.15
C LEU A 61 7.62 13.45 12.96
N ARG A 62 8.10 12.55 13.82
CA ARG A 62 9.44 11.95 13.71
C ARG A 62 9.49 10.95 12.55
N GLU A 63 8.49 10.11 12.43
CA GLU A 63 8.37 9.14 11.32
C GLU A 63 8.11 9.86 9.98
N LEU A 64 7.27 10.87 9.97
CA LEU A 64 7.02 11.68 8.78
C LEU A 64 8.26 12.42 8.26
N LYS A 65 9.28 12.65 9.10
CA LYS A 65 10.57 13.18 8.66
C LYS A 65 11.29 12.21 7.71
N VAL A 66 11.18 10.92 7.89
CA VAL A 66 11.72 9.93 6.97
C VAL A 66 11.01 10.06 5.62
N TRP A 67 9.67 9.97 5.62
CA TRP A 67 8.88 10.13 4.40
C TRP A 67 9.18 11.46 3.68
N SER A 68 9.27 12.56 4.40
CA SER A 68 9.52 13.89 3.80
C SER A 68 10.87 14.03 3.07
N ARG A 69 11.80 13.08 3.23
CA ARG A 69 13.12 13.03 2.56
C ARG A 69 13.15 12.12 1.35
N LEU A 70 12.19 11.21 1.23
CA LEU A 70 12.13 10.28 0.11
C LEU A 70 11.76 11.02 -1.18
N ARG A 71 12.46 10.70 -2.27
CA ARG A 71 12.23 11.28 -3.60
C ARG A 71 12.38 10.18 -4.64
N HIS A 72 11.25 9.74 -5.17
CA HIS A 72 11.21 8.73 -6.22
C HIS A 72 9.90 8.88 -7.00
N ASP A 73 9.91 8.62 -8.30
CA ASP A 73 8.76 8.79 -9.19
C ASP A 73 7.56 7.93 -8.77
N ASN A 74 7.82 6.76 -8.19
CA ASN A 74 6.78 5.82 -7.77
C ASN A 74 6.52 5.84 -6.25
N ILE A 75 6.86 6.93 -5.57
CA ILE A 75 6.56 7.17 -4.16
C ILE A 75 5.69 8.42 -4.05
N VAL A 76 4.57 8.33 -3.36
CA VAL A 76 3.70 9.49 -3.09
C VAL A 76 4.50 10.52 -2.29
N PRO A 77 4.70 11.76 -2.80
CA PRO A 77 5.41 12.78 -2.07
C PRO A 77 4.56 13.34 -0.91
N LEU A 78 5.19 13.58 0.23
CA LEU A 78 4.59 14.27 1.35
C LEU A 78 4.85 15.78 1.21
N TYR A 79 3.78 16.56 1.00
CA TYR A 79 3.87 18.02 0.87
C TYR A 79 4.06 18.72 2.22
N GLY A 80 3.44 18.20 3.27
CA GLY A 80 3.51 18.79 4.59
C GLY A 80 2.49 18.18 5.54
N THR A 81 2.23 18.88 6.62
CA THR A 81 1.20 18.54 7.61
C THR A 81 0.21 19.67 7.79
N VAL A 82 -0.97 19.35 8.31
CA VAL A 82 -2.02 20.31 8.62
C VAL A 82 -2.74 19.91 9.91
N SER A 83 -3.17 20.88 10.70
CA SER A 83 -4.01 20.70 11.89
C SER A 83 -5.49 20.98 11.57
N GLY A 84 -6.41 20.47 12.41
CA GLY A 84 -7.85 20.77 12.32
C GLY A 84 -8.68 19.77 11.50
N PHE A 85 -8.11 18.61 11.12
CA PHE A 85 -8.83 17.52 10.46
C PHE A 85 -9.09 16.32 11.39
N GLY A 86 -8.54 16.34 12.59
CA GLY A 86 -8.68 15.33 13.64
C GLY A 86 -7.88 15.72 14.86
N GLN A 87 -7.73 14.79 15.81
CA GLN A 87 -6.94 15.02 17.04
C GLN A 87 -5.44 15.13 16.78
N PHE A 88 -4.96 14.45 15.72
CA PHE A 88 -3.55 14.46 15.32
C PHE A 88 -3.31 15.37 14.14
N VAL A 89 -2.03 15.74 13.94
CA VAL A 89 -1.62 16.34 12.67
C VAL A 89 -1.95 15.41 11.52
N SER A 90 -2.47 15.98 10.45
CA SER A 90 -2.87 15.24 9.26
C SER A 90 -1.84 15.43 8.16
N LEU A 91 -1.68 14.43 7.29
CA LEU A 91 -0.72 14.40 6.20
C LEU A 91 -1.33 15.03 4.96
N VAL A 92 -0.53 15.81 4.21
CA VAL A 92 -0.95 16.43 2.95
C VAL A 92 -0.11 15.87 1.82
N CYS A 93 -0.79 15.22 0.86
CA CYS A 93 -0.21 14.58 -0.33
C CYS A 93 -0.94 15.04 -1.60
N PRO A 94 -0.40 14.78 -2.82
CA PRO A 94 -1.15 14.96 -4.05
C PRO A 94 -2.48 14.19 -4.02
N TRP A 95 -3.48 14.72 -4.71
CA TRP A 95 -4.70 13.98 -5.01
C TRP A 95 -4.48 13.13 -6.28
N TYR A 96 -4.86 11.86 -6.23
CA TYR A 96 -4.76 10.91 -7.35
C TYR A 96 -6.17 10.61 -7.88
N ASP A 97 -6.49 11.09 -9.07
CA ASP A 97 -7.85 11.02 -9.63
C ASP A 97 -8.29 9.61 -9.99
N ASN A 98 -7.35 8.73 -10.36
CA ASN A 98 -7.63 7.33 -10.66
C ASN A 98 -7.72 6.45 -9.40
N GLY A 99 -7.59 7.04 -8.20
CA GLY A 99 -7.76 6.36 -6.93
C GLY A 99 -6.70 5.29 -6.63
N SER A 100 -7.10 4.24 -5.95
CA SER A 100 -6.22 3.11 -5.59
C SER A 100 -6.14 2.08 -6.73
N LEU A 101 -5.06 1.29 -6.74
CA LEU A 101 -4.87 0.18 -7.68
C LEU A 101 -6.03 -0.83 -7.60
N SER A 102 -6.53 -1.16 -6.39
CA SER A 102 -7.68 -2.04 -6.24
C SER A 102 -8.90 -1.51 -6.97
N GLY A 103 -9.31 -0.25 -6.72
CA GLY A 103 -10.45 0.37 -7.40
C GLY A 103 -10.22 0.56 -8.91
N TYR A 104 -8.97 0.86 -9.30
CA TYR A 104 -8.59 0.96 -10.70
C TYR A 104 -8.76 -0.37 -11.44
N LEU A 105 -8.32 -1.48 -10.83
CA LEU A 105 -8.48 -2.82 -11.40
C LEU A 105 -9.94 -3.26 -11.43
N GLU A 106 -10.75 -2.97 -10.42
CA GLU A 106 -12.19 -3.25 -10.41
C GLU A 106 -12.91 -2.61 -11.62
N SER A 107 -12.48 -1.40 -12.00
CA SER A 107 -13.12 -0.65 -13.08
C SER A 107 -12.53 -0.94 -14.47
N HIS A 108 -11.28 -1.37 -14.58
CA HIS A 108 -10.56 -1.42 -15.86
C HIS A 108 -9.94 -2.80 -16.17
N SER A 109 -10.02 -3.79 -15.26
CA SER A 109 -9.29 -5.07 -15.42
C SER A 109 -9.57 -5.77 -16.74
N GLU A 110 -10.80 -5.73 -17.26
CA GLU A 110 -11.17 -6.38 -18.51
C GLU A 110 -10.52 -5.74 -19.75
N THR A 111 -10.16 -4.45 -19.67
CA THR A 111 -9.60 -3.68 -20.79
C THR A 111 -8.09 -3.50 -20.73
N LEU A 112 -7.48 -3.80 -19.59
CA LEU A 112 -6.03 -3.64 -19.41
C LEU A 112 -5.25 -4.71 -20.19
N SER A 113 -4.42 -4.28 -21.15
CA SER A 113 -3.47 -5.15 -21.82
C SER A 113 -2.42 -5.71 -20.84
N ILE A 114 -1.81 -6.84 -21.19
CA ILE A 114 -0.73 -7.43 -20.38
C ILE A 114 0.46 -6.47 -20.23
N ILE A 115 0.82 -5.73 -21.26
CA ILE A 115 1.87 -4.71 -21.22
C ILE A 115 1.51 -3.66 -20.17
N ARG A 116 0.26 -3.19 -20.14
CA ARG A 116 -0.18 -2.19 -19.17
C ARG A 116 -0.13 -2.71 -17.73
N ARG A 117 -0.49 -3.97 -17.50
CA ARG A 117 -0.36 -4.64 -16.21
C ARG A 117 1.09 -4.67 -15.73
N PHE A 118 2.03 -5.03 -16.62
CA PHE A 118 3.45 -5.03 -16.29
C PHE A 118 4.05 -3.64 -16.11
N GLN A 119 3.54 -2.61 -16.77
CA GLN A 119 3.91 -1.21 -16.49
C GLN A 119 3.53 -0.81 -15.05
N LEU A 120 2.30 -1.11 -14.60
CA LEU A 120 1.89 -0.87 -13.22
C LEU A 120 2.77 -1.63 -12.22
N LEU A 121 3.07 -2.90 -12.51
CA LEU A 121 3.95 -3.72 -11.66
C LEU A 121 5.38 -3.18 -11.63
N SER A 122 5.89 -2.66 -12.73
CA SER A 122 7.21 -2.03 -12.81
C SER A 122 7.27 -0.77 -11.95
N ASP A 123 6.23 0.05 -11.94
CA ASP A 123 6.13 1.20 -11.05
C ASP A 123 6.13 0.78 -9.57
N VAL A 124 5.35 -0.25 -9.22
CA VAL A 124 5.26 -0.76 -7.84
C VAL A 124 6.58 -1.37 -7.38
N SER A 125 7.23 -2.20 -8.23
CA SER A 125 8.51 -2.84 -7.89
C SER A 125 9.64 -1.83 -7.73
N ALA A 126 9.71 -0.84 -8.60
CA ALA A 126 10.70 0.24 -8.52
C ALA A 126 10.52 1.08 -7.23
N GLY A 127 9.27 1.43 -6.88
CA GLY A 127 8.97 2.11 -5.62
C GLY A 127 9.36 1.29 -4.40
N LEU A 128 9.09 -0.02 -4.39
CA LEU A 128 9.43 -0.92 -3.30
C LEU A 128 10.95 -1.12 -3.15
N GLN A 129 11.64 -1.32 -4.27
CA GLN A 129 13.10 -1.43 -4.30
C GLN A 129 13.75 -0.15 -3.76
N TYR A 130 13.24 1.02 -4.13
CA TYR A 130 13.71 2.30 -3.58
C TYR A 130 13.50 2.40 -2.07
N LEU A 131 12.31 2.06 -1.53
CA LEU A 131 12.06 2.07 -0.09
C LEU A 131 13.06 1.17 0.66
N HIS A 132 13.25 -0.07 0.19
CA HIS A 132 14.16 -1.02 0.81
C HIS A 132 15.61 -0.55 0.74
N SER A 133 16.04 0.09 -0.37
CA SER A 133 17.38 0.69 -0.48
C SER A 133 17.61 1.84 0.51
N CYS A 134 16.54 2.53 0.91
CA CYS A 134 16.56 3.55 1.96
C CYS A 134 16.35 2.96 3.38
N SER A 135 16.36 1.63 3.54
CA SER A 135 16.07 0.93 4.81
C SER A 135 14.66 1.25 5.36
N VAL A 136 13.71 1.50 4.48
CA VAL A 136 12.30 1.73 4.83
C VAL A 136 11.49 0.51 4.44
N VAL A 137 10.79 -0.07 5.41
CA VAL A 137 9.80 -1.13 5.20
C VAL A 137 8.44 -0.50 4.94
N HIS A 138 7.72 -0.98 3.93
CA HIS A 138 6.37 -0.48 3.67
C HIS A 138 5.42 -0.89 4.80
N GLY A 139 5.37 -2.17 5.13
CA GLY A 139 4.66 -2.75 6.26
C GLY A 139 3.15 -2.87 6.11
N ASP A 140 2.56 -2.32 5.05
CA ASP A 140 1.13 -2.45 4.71
C ASP A 140 0.92 -2.32 3.19
N LEU A 141 1.72 -3.08 2.41
CA LEU A 141 1.68 -3.05 0.96
C LEU A 141 0.44 -3.81 0.44
N THR A 142 -0.56 -3.06 0.01
CA THR A 142 -1.84 -3.56 -0.53
C THR A 142 -2.22 -2.80 -1.78
N GLY A 143 -3.15 -3.34 -2.58
CA GLY A 143 -3.68 -2.60 -3.73
C GLY A 143 -4.42 -1.30 -3.36
N SER A 144 -4.84 -1.13 -2.10
CA SER A 144 -5.44 0.12 -1.61
C SER A 144 -4.40 1.20 -1.30
N ASN A 145 -3.15 0.81 -1.02
CA ASN A 145 -2.03 1.69 -0.69
C ASN A 145 -1.10 1.95 -1.90
N VAL A 146 -1.50 1.50 -3.09
CA VAL A 146 -0.92 1.88 -4.38
C VAL A 146 -1.89 2.83 -5.06
N LEU A 147 -1.48 4.06 -5.35
CA LEU A 147 -2.31 5.09 -5.97
C LEU A 147 -1.97 5.26 -7.44
N ILE A 148 -3.00 5.48 -8.27
CA ILE A 148 -2.84 5.61 -9.71
C ILE A 148 -3.02 7.08 -10.11
N SER A 149 -1.99 7.68 -10.70
CA SER A 149 -2.02 9.05 -11.19
C SER A 149 -2.85 9.20 -12.48
N SER A 150 -3.16 10.44 -12.86
CA SER A 150 -3.93 10.74 -14.06
C SER A 150 -3.28 10.25 -15.35
N ASP A 151 -1.94 10.18 -15.42
CA ASP A 151 -1.17 9.56 -16.51
C ASP A 151 -1.08 8.03 -16.39
N GLY A 152 -1.71 7.48 -15.35
CA GLY A 152 -1.85 6.04 -15.12
C GLY A 152 -0.65 5.38 -14.43
N ARG A 153 0.34 6.11 -13.92
CA ARG A 153 1.48 5.53 -13.17
C ARG A 153 1.09 5.15 -11.76
N ALA A 154 1.71 4.09 -11.24
CA ALA A 154 1.48 3.64 -9.87
C ALA A 154 2.49 4.25 -8.89
N HIS A 155 1.99 4.64 -7.71
CA HIS A 155 2.77 5.28 -6.64
C HIS A 155 2.45 4.63 -5.30
N LEU A 156 3.47 4.26 -4.54
CA LEU A 156 3.32 3.71 -3.19
C LEU A 156 2.99 4.80 -2.18
N SER A 157 1.98 4.55 -1.36
CA SER A 157 1.53 5.43 -0.27
C SER A 157 1.52 4.69 1.06
N ASP A 158 1.41 5.42 2.15
CA ASP A 158 1.15 4.90 3.51
C ASP A 158 2.21 3.96 4.11
N PHE A 159 3.40 3.92 3.52
CA PHE A 159 4.52 3.13 4.04
C PHE A 159 4.97 3.64 5.42
N GLY A 160 5.36 2.71 6.29
CA GLY A 160 5.83 2.98 7.65
C GLY A 160 4.75 3.49 8.62
N LEU A 161 3.50 3.69 8.17
CA LEU A 161 2.42 4.17 9.04
C LEU A 161 1.72 3.04 9.81
N SER A 162 1.83 1.81 9.37
CA SER A 162 1.18 0.64 9.99
C SER A 162 1.60 0.46 11.45
N VAL A 163 2.89 0.58 11.74
CA VAL A 163 3.44 0.47 13.11
C VAL A 163 2.92 1.59 14.01
N ILE A 164 2.82 2.80 13.46
CA ILE A 164 2.31 3.98 14.20
C ILE A 164 0.81 3.84 14.45
N ALA A 165 0.06 3.41 13.45
CA ALA A 165 -1.39 3.29 13.55
C ALA A 165 -1.79 2.25 14.62
N VAL A 166 -1.11 1.11 14.65
CA VAL A 166 -1.29 0.07 15.68
C VAL A 166 -1.10 0.66 17.08
N GLU A 167 -0.04 1.41 17.31
CA GLU A 167 0.24 2.03 18.61
C GLU A 167 -0.76 3.16 18.97
N PHE A 168 -1.18 3.95 17.98
CA PHE A 168 -2.07 5.09 18.21
C PHE A 168 -3.50 4.65 18.53
N VAL A 169 -3.95 3.57 17.94
CA VAL A 169 -5.30 3.05 18.14
C VAL A 169 -5.33 2.03 19.28
N GLY A 170 -4.15 1.58 19.78
CA GLY A 170 -4.06 0.54 20.82
C GLY A 170 -4.55 -0.83 20.33
N MET A 171 -4.55 -1.05 19.02
CA MET A 171 -4.91 -2.32 18.38
C MET A 171 -3.65 -3.13 18.10
N SER A 172 -3.76 -4.47 18.07
CA SER A 172 -2.68 -5.30 17.53
C SER A 172 -2.60 -5.16 16.01
N TYR A 173 -1.45 -5.48 15.41
CA TYR A 173 -1.30 -5.54 13.95
C TYR A 173 -2.36 -6.48 13.33
N PHE A 174 -2.63 -7.60 13.99
CA PHE A 174 -3.69 -8.54 13.64
C PHE A 174 -5.08 -7.88 13.56
N THR A 175 -5.47 -7.10 14.56
CA THR A 175 -6.77 -6.41 14.58
C THR A 175 -6.87 -5.35 13.49
N SER A 176 -5.77 -4.65 13.18
CA SER A 176 -5.70 -3.70 12.07
C SER A 176 -5.86 -4.41 10.72
N ALA A 177 -5.26 -5.58 10.55
CA ALA A 177 -5.32 -6.39 9.33
C ALA A 177 -6.73 -6.89 9.01
N LEU A 178 -7.55 -7.17 10.02
CA LEU A 178 -8.96 -7.57 9.84
C LEU A 178 -9.85 -6.49 9.21
N ASN A 179 -9.35 -5.26 9.06
CA ASN A 179 -10.07 -4.16 8.41
C ASN A 179 -9.83 -4.10 6.88
N GLY A 180 -9.66 -5.25 6.21
CA GLY A 180 -9.63 -5.37 4.75
C GLY A 180 -8.24 -5.55 4.14
N THR A 181 -7.15 -5.60 4.94
CA THR A 181 -5.78 -5.78 4.42
C THR A 181 -5.25 -7.20 4.57
N VAL A 182 -5.97 -8.08 5.27
CA VAL A 182 -5.53 -9.44 5.61
C VAL A 182 -5.13 -10.28 4.39
N ARG A 183 -5.72 -10.02 3.23
CA ARG A 183 -5.47 -10.77 1.99
C ARG A 183 -4.05 -10.58 1.43
N TRP A 184 -3.36 -9.51 1.82
CA TRP A 184 -1.99 -9.18 1.39
C TRP A 184 -0.95 -9.43 2.48
N ILE A 185 -1.40 -9.82 3.69
CA ILE A 185 -0.50 -9.95 4.84
C ILE A 185 0.33 -11.22 4.76
N ALA A 186 1.62 -11.11 5.10
CA ALA A 186 2.50 -12.27 5.19
C ALA A 186 2.15 -13.14 6.41
N PRO A 187 2.16 -14.49 6.28
CA PRO A 187 1.73 -15.40 7.34
C PRO A 187 2.44 -15.16 8.68
N GLU A 188 3.73 -14.83 8.67
CA GLU A 188 4.51 -14.57 9.88
C GLU A 188 4.03 -13.34 10.67
N LEU A 189 3.27 -12.44 10.05
CA LEU A 189 2.70 -11.28 10.72
C LEU A 189 1.37 -11.60 11.43
N LEU A 190 0.75 -12.73 11.10
CA LEU A 190 -0.45 -13.26 11.76
C LEU A 190 -0.11 -14.28 12.85
N ALA A 191 1.13 -14.76 12.89
CA ALA A 191 1.56 -15.71 13.91
C ALA A 191 1.46 -15.06 15.31
N ILE A 192 0.92 -15.82 16.25
CA ILE A 192 0.90 -15.41 17.67
C ILE A 192 2.33 -15.60 18.18
N PRO A 193 3.01 -14.53 18.65
CA PRO A 193 4.34 -14.69 19.22
C PRO A 193 4.33 -15.62 20.45
N GLU A 194 5.37 -16.43 20.58
CA GLU A 194 5.52 -17.31 21.75
C GLU A 194 5.79 -16.53 23.05
N GLU A 195 6.38 -15.34 22.95
CA GLU A 195 6.64 -14.48 24.10
C GLU A 195 5.46 -13.54 24.35
N GLU A 196 5.00 -13.51 25.60
CA GLU A 196 3.88 -12.66 26.04
C GLU A 196 4.24 -11.17 25.85
N GLY A 197 3.45 -10.47 25.05
CA GLY A 197 3.65 -9.05 24.73
C GLY A 197 4.53 -8.75 23.50
N ALA A 198 5.12 -9.77 22.85
CA ALA A 198 5.79 -9.57 21.57
C ALA A 198 4.76 -9.27 20.46
N THR A 199 5.12 -8.36 19.57
CA THR A 199 4.31 -8.03 18.38
C THR A 199 5.08 -8.38 17.10
N ALA A 200 4.41 -9.00 16.14
CA ALA A 200 5.01 -9.22 14.83
C ALA A 200 5.33 -7.87 14.17
N ILE A 201 6.57 -7.71 13.74
CA ILE A 201 7.07 -6.47 13.11
C ILE A 201 7.23 -6.72 11.60
N PRO A 202 6.67 -5.88 10.73
CA PRO A 202 6.90 -5.95 9.29
C PRO A 202 8.39 -5.87 8.93
N THR A 203 8.76 -6.61 7.90
CA THR A 203 10.15 -6.73 7.40
C THR A 203 10.16 -6.55 5.87
N PRO A 204 11.32 -6.30 5.24
CA PRO A 204 11.40 -6.31 3.78
C PRO A 204 10.85 -7.61 3.17
N ASN A 205 11.07 -8.76 3.81
CA ASN A 205 10.56 -10.05 3.33
C ASN A 205 9.03 -10.14 3.41
N SER A 206 8.38 -9.53 4.42
CA SER A 206 6.91 -9.47 4.46
C SER A 206 6.34 -8.57 3.35
N ASP A 207 7.04 -7.48 2.98
CA ASP A 207 6.65 -6.66 1.84
C ASP A 207 6.74 -7.43 0.51
N ILE A 208 7.70 -8.35 0.37
CA ILE A 208 7.81 -9.20 -0.83
C ILE A 208 6.63 -10.17 -0.94
N TYR A 209 6.17 -10.74 0.18
CA TYR A 209 4.92 -11.53 0.16
C TYR A 209 3.75 -10.69 -0.33
N SER A 210 3.60 -9.50 0.22
CA SER A 210 2.54 -8.56 -0.16
C SER A 210 2.66 -8.13 -1.62
N PHE A 211 3.88 -7.95 -2.14
CA PHE A 211 4.13 -7.72 -3.57
C PHE A 211 3.65 -8.91 -4.43
N GLY A 212 3.90 -10.15 -4.02
CA GLY A 212 3.36 -11.34 -4.69
C GLY A 212 1.83 -11.33 -4.76
N CYS A 213 1.17 -10.83 -3.71
CA CYS A 213 -0.27 -10.62 -3.68
C CYS A 213 -0.73 -9.51 -4.66
N ILE A 214 0.04 -8.43 -4.79
CA ILE A 214 -0.24 -7.37 -5.79
C ILE A 214 0.01 -7.90 -7.21
N LEU A 215 1.07 -8.64 -7.44
CA LEU A 215 1.36 -9.27 -8.73
C LEU A 215 0.20 -10.17 -9.16
N PHE A 216 -0.30 -11.03 -8.24
CA PHE A 216 -1.49 -11.82 -8.45
C PHE A 216 -2.70 -10.96 -8.81
N GLN A 217 -2.99 -9.93 -8.01
CA GLN A 217 -4.14 -9.04 -8.22
C GLN A 217 -4.08 -8.31 -9.56
N VAL A 218 -2.93 -7.79 -9.94
CA VAL A 218 -2.75 -7.07 -11.21
C VAL A 218 -2.92 -8.02 -12.40
N LEU A 219 -2.39 -9.23 -12.34
CA LEU A 219 -2.49 -10.19 -13.45
C LEU A 219 -3.90 -10.76 -13.60
N THR A 220 -4.62 -10.96 -12.48
CA THR A 220 -5.94 -11.62 -12.51
C THR A 220 -7.12 -10.66 -12.47
N GLY A 221 -6.92 -9.42 -11.98
CA GLY A 221 -8.01 -8.51 -11.61
C GLY A 221 -8.76 -8.92 -10.33
N LYS A 222 -8.37 -10.04 -9.70
CA LYS A 222 -9.02 -10.58 -8.48
C LYS A 222 -8.15 -10.33 -7.26
N PRO A 223 -8.72 -10.02 -6.08
CA PRO A 223 -7.94 -9.95 -4.85
C PRO A 223 -7.38 -11.34 -4.49
N PRO A 224 -6.26 -11.42 -3.75
CA PRO A 224 -5.80 -12.69 -3.20
C PRO A 224 -6.91 -13.37 -2.39
N TYR A 225 -6.93 -14.72 -2.39
CA TYR A 225 -7.98 -15.49 -1.71
C TYR A 225 -9.41 -15.13 -2.16
N TYR A 226 -9.59 -14.79 -3.43
CA TYR A 226 -10.86 -14.36 -4.03
C TYR A 226 -12.00 -15.38 -3.83
N GLU A 227 -11.68 -16.65 -3.60
CA GLU A 227 -12.60 -17.74 -3.32
C GLU A 227 -13.30 -17.59 -1.95
N PHE A 228 -12.69 -16.86 -1.00
CA PHE A 228 -13.26 -16.63 0.33
C PHE A 228 -13.99 -15.28 0.40
N LYS A 229 -15.25 -15.34 0.83
CA LYS A 229 -16.09 -14.14 0.91
C LYS A 229 -15.82 -13.28 2.16
N ARG A 230 -15.30 -13.89 3.24
CA ARG A 230 -15.09 -13.21 4.52
C ARG A 230 -13.63 -13.23 4.91
N ASP A 231 -13.13 -12.13 5.43
CA ASP A 231 -11.73 -12.01 5.85
C ASP A 231 -11.35 -12.98 6.98
N ALA A 232 -12.30 -13.34 7.86
CA ALA A 232 -12.08 -14.39 8.85
C ALA A 232 -11.73 -15.75 8.23
N GLN A 233 -12.31 -16.10 7.06
CA GLN A 233 -11.97 -17.33 6.34
C GLN A 233 -10.53 -17.24 5.77
N VAL A 234 -10.11 -16.05 5.32
CA VAL A 234 -8.74 -15.80 4.84
C VAL A 234 -7.74 -15.98 5.96
N VAL A 235 -8.03 -15.44 7.17
CA VAL A 235 -7.19 -15.64 8.36
C VAL A 235 -6.99 -17.13 8.64
N VAL A 236 -8.07 -17.91 8.66
CA VAL A 236 -7.98 -19.36 8.89
C VAL A 236 -7.16 -20.04 7.79
N ALA A 237 -7.39 -19.68 6.51
CA ALA A 237 -6.63 -20.25 5.39
C ALA A 237 -5.12 -19.97 5.53
N ILE A 238 -4.74 -18.72 5.82
CA ILE A 238 -3.34 -18.33 6.03
C ILE A 238 -2.74 -19.10 7.24
N SER A 239 -3.47 -19.21 8.35
CA SER A 239 -3.02 -19.94 9.54
C SER A 239 -2.81 -21.44 9.29
N LEU A 240 -3.52 -22.00 8.32
CA LEU A 240 -3.35 -23.39 7.86
C LEU A 240 -2.27 -23.55 6.76
N GLY A 241 -1.57 -22.46 6.41
CA GLY A 241 -0.55 -22.46 5.37
C GLY A 241 -1.12 -22.50 3.94
N THR A 242 -2.42 -22.26 3.77
CA THR A 242 -3.06 -22.23 2.44
C THR A 242 -2.68 -20.95 1.73
N GLN A 243 -2.17 -21.06 0.50
CA GLN A 243 -1.90 -19.93 -0.40
C GLN A 243 -3.12 -19.64 -1.30
N PRO A 244 -3.23 -18.43 -1.90
CA PRO A 244 -4.28 -18.15 -2.88
C PRO A 244 -4.25 -19.14 -4.04
N SER A 245 -5.41 -19.61 -4.49
CA SER A 245 -5.49 -20.55 -5.60
C SER A 245 -5.29 -19.85 -6.94
N ARG A 246 -4.66 -20.57 -7.89
CA ARG A 246 -4.53 -20.10 -9.26
C ARG A 246 -5.90 -20.14 -9.94
N PRO A 247 -6.39 -19.00 -10.47
CA PRO A 247 -7.67 -18.98 -11.18
C PRO A 247 -7.56 -19.68 -12.53
N GLU A 248 -8.66 -20.28 -12.99
CA GLU A 248 -8.74 -20.81 -14.34
C GLU A 248 -8.73 -19.70 -15.39
N LEU A 249 -9.41 -18.56 -15.09
CA LEU A 249 -9.46 -17.35 -15.91
C LEU A 249 -9.31 -16.10 -15.04
N PRO A 250 -8.58 -15.10 -15.52
CA PRO A 250 -7.71 -15.11 -16.72
C PRO A 250 -6.53 -16.06 -16.56
N VAL A 251 -6.02 -16.60 -17.68
CA VAL A 251 -4.88 -17.51 -17.67
C VAL A 251 -3.61 -16.77 -17.27
N ILE A 252 -2.96 -17.24 -16.21
CA ILE A 252 -1.62 -16.77 -15.83
C ILE A 252 -0.60 -17.76 -16.42
N PHE A 253 0.42 -17.27 -17.11
CA PHE A 253 1.49 -18.14 -17.61
C PHE A 253 2.25 -18.81 -16.45
N ASP A 254 2.73 -20.04 -16.68
CA ASP A 254 3.38 -20.84 -15.61
C ASP A 254 4.58 -20.16 -14.98
N HIS A 255 5.39 -19.45 -15.75
CA HIS A 255 6.55 -18.73 -15.23
C HIS A 255 6.14 -17.55 -14.33
N HIS A 256 5.04 -16.83 -14.64
CA HIS A 256 4.51 -15.79 -13.74
C HIS A 256 3.93 -16.40 -12.46
N TRP A 257 3.20 -17.52 -12.61
CA TRP A 257 2.67 -18.24 -11.46
C TRP A 257 3.78 -18.79 -10.54
N SER A 258 4.86 -19.30 -11.11
CA SER A 258 6.03 -19.72 -10.35
C SER A 258 6.64 -18.58 -9.57
N PHE A 259 6.82 -17.41 -10.20
CA PHE A 259 7.38 -16.25 -9.51
C PHE A 259 6.46 -15.70 -8.40
N ILE A 260 5.14 -15.74 -8.59
CA ILE A 260 4.18 -15.43 -7.50
C ILE A 260 4.41 -16.37 -6.31
N LYS A 261 4.57 -17.68 -6.55
CA LYS A 261 4.85 -18.65 -5.49
C LYS A 261 6.21 -18.44 -4.82
N ASP A 262 7.22 -17.98 -5.55
CA ASP A 262 8.51 -17.62 -4.97
C ASP A 262 8.36 -16.44 -3.99
N CYS A 263 7.56 -15.43 -4.33
CA CYS A 263 7.22 -14.33 -3.41
C CYS A 263 6.45 -14.82 -2.17
N TRP A 264 5.64 -15.87 -2.30
CA TRP A 264 4.86 -16.47 -1.20
C TRP A 264 5.57 -17.61 -0.47
N SER A 265 6.83 -17.86 -0.79
CA SER A 265 7.62 -18.89 -0.12
C SER A 265 7.88 -18.56 1.36
N ILE A 266 8.51 -19.48 2.08
CA ILE A 266 8.93 -19.21 3.46
C ILE A 266 9.86 -17.99 3.48
N LYS A 267 9.75 -17.18 4.54
CA LYS A 267 10.34 -15.85 4.69
C LYS A 267 11.75 -15.71 4.12
N ASP A 268 12.66 -16.64 4.46
CA ASP A 268 14.08 -16.53 4.10
C ASP A 268 14.41 -17.01 2.68
N ARG A 269 13.43 -17.54 1.95
CA ARG A 269 13.56 -17.97 0.55
C ARG A 269 12.92 -17.03 -0.45
N ARG A 270 12.27 -15.97 0.01
CA ARG A 270 11.65 -14.96 -0.86
C ARG A 270 12.73 -14.18 -1.60
N PRO A 271 12.49 -13.78 -2.86
CA PRO A 271 13.40 -12.91 -3.59
C PRO A 271 13.56 -11.56 -2.87
N SER A 272 14.68 -10.88 -3.09
CA SER A 272 14.86 -9.50 -2.65
C SER A 272 14.04 -8.53 -3.51
N SER A 273 13.78 -7.30 -3.03
CA SER A 273 13.11 -6.27 -3.83
C SER A 273 13.86 -5.92 -5.13
N GLN A 274 15.19 -6.04 -5.14
CA GLN A 274 15.99 -5.89 -6.35
C GLN A 274 15.70 -7.01 -7.36
N GLN A 275 15.69 -8.28 -6.93
CA GLN A 275 15.36 -9.41 -7.79
C GLN A 275 13.93 -9.34 -8.34
N VAL A 276 13.00 -8.86 -7.51
CA VAL A 276 11.62 -8.59 -7.93
C VAL A 276 11.58 -7.55 -9.04
N ASP A 277 12.26 -6.42 -8.87
CA ASP A 277 12.27 -5.33 -9.84
C ASP A 277 12.96 -5.77 -11.15
N GLU A 278 14.07 -6.49 -11.07
CA GLU A 278 14.76 -7.08 -12.23
C GLU A 278 13.85 -8.05 -12.99
N TYR A 279 13.13 -8.94 -12.30
CA TYR A 279 12.18 -9.86 -12.92
C TYR A 279 11.08 -9.10 -13.66
N ILE A 280 10.40 -8.16 -13.00
CA ILE A 280 9.29 -7.41 -13.61
C ILE A 280 9.76 -6.61 -14.83
N LYS A 281 10.91 -5.94 -14.75
CA LYS A 281 11.49 -5.21 -15.88
C LYS A 281 11.84 -6.12 -17.05
N SER A 282 12.39 -7.30 -16.78
CA SER A 282 12.68 -8.28 -17.84
C SER A 282 11.41 -8.74 -18.56
N GLN A 283 10.33 -9.03 -17.81
CA GLN A 283 9.05 -9.42 -18.41
C GLN A 283 8.44 -8.28 -19.24
N LEU A 284 8.48 -7.05 -18.74
CA LEU A 284 8.00 -5.89 -19.49
C LEU A 284 8.80 -5.68 -20.78
N TYR A 285 10.13 -5.83 -20.74
CA TYR A 285 10.98 -5.75 -21.90
C TYR A 285 10.62 -6.79 -22.96
N PHE A 286 10.45 -8.07 -22.56
CA PHE A 286 10.04 -9.14 -23.49
C PHE A 286 8.69 -8.83 -24.13
N LEU A 287 7.68 -8.44 -23.34
CA LEU A 287 6.35 -8.10 -23.84
C LEU A 287 6.33 -6.91 -24.82
N GLN A 288 7.30 -6.00 -24.73
CA GLN A 288 7.41 -4.85 -25.63
C GLN A 288 8.18 -5.16 -26.92
N HIS A 289 9.06 -6.17 -26.93
CA HIS A 289 9.98 -6.45 -28.03
C HIS A 289 9.71 -7.82 -28.71
N ASP A 290 8.88 -8.65 -28.13
CA ASP A 290 8.47 -9.93 -28.74
C ASP A 290 7.41 -9.67 -29.80
N THR A 291 7.87 -9.47 -31.06
CA THR A 291 7.03 -9.28 -32.24
C THR A 291 6.50 -10.61 -32.81
N SER A 292 6.71 -11.72 -32.10
CA SER A 292 6.43 -13.07 -32.59
C SER A 292 5.10 -13.67 -32.09
N SER A 293 4.28 -12.92 -31.32
CA SER A 293 2.91 -13.36 -30.99
C SER A 293 1.92 -12.90 -32.03
N PRO A 294 1.27 -13.80 -32.78
CA PRO A 294 0.05 -13.43 -33.49
C PRO A 294 -1.08 -13.20 -32.48
N ASP A 295 -1.95 -12.26 -32.79
CA ASP A 295 -3.21 -11.92 -32.11
C ASP A 295 -4.09 -13.14 -31.76
#